data_931598ac0faafd52ebbda33cf16dd6d0
#
_entry.id   931598ac0faafd52ebbda33cf16dd6d0
#
_cell.length_a   1.000
_cell.length_b   1.000
_cell.length_c   1.000
_cell.angle_alpha   90.00
_cell.angle_beta   90.00
_cell.angle_gamma   90.00
#
_symmetry.space_group_name_H-M   'P 1'
#
loop_
_entity.id
_entity.type
_entity.pdbx_description
1 polymer ?
#
loop_
_entity_poly.entity_id
_entity_poly.type
_entity_poly.pdbx_seq_one_letter_code
_entity_poly.pdbx_strand_id
1 'polypeptide(L)'
;VQPIYRSRPGADAMAPASAEHAEEVATGIWCSPGLTNSYLLTTSDGRVVVNTGMGFEGPVHRAVFDAVDSSPVRYILITQGHYDHVGGLDTLRDADTKVVAQANWEYWRDDNERLLPYRASRSAFAFSGRLADGIAHIQQRFGKKLPAQSSAAADIVVEDRLSLTVGERRIELIATPGGETTDSMVIWLPDERVCLCSNTFGPIFGHIPNLVTIRGDRYRDALTVIDTIERVRALAPEVLLTGHFDPIRGADLIDAELTRLRDAVQYLHDETVAGMNAGKDVRTLMREIALPEELEVGQGYGKLAWDVRAIWENYSGWFHHSSTTELYPVGPEAVSADLVELAGADALTDRARAHLNDGRPLEAIHLAELVTATDDHSGARRVLKEAHEHLLADSVNFWETAWLTKQIERYT
;
A
#
# COMPACT_ATOMS: atom_id res chain seq x y z
N VAL A 1 -11.69 -7.05 -22.57
CA VAL A 1 -11.98 -5.78 -21.85
C VAL A 1 -10.65 -5.13 -21.53
N GLN A 2 -10.53 -3.81 -21.79
CA GLN A 2 -9.31 -3.08 -21.45
C GLN A 2 -9.13 -3.10 -19.93
N PRO A 3 -7.91 -3.36 -19.41
CA PRO A 3 -7.66 -3.37 -17.96
C PRO A 3 -8.05 -2.06 -17.29
N ILE A 4 -8.76 -2.16 -16.15
CA ILE A 4 -9.34 -1.00 -15.46
C ILE A 4 -8.29 0.01 -15.00
N TYR A 5 -7.07 -0.44 -14.68
CA TYR A 5 -6.00 0.44 -14.21
C TYR A 5 -5.63 1.54 -15.20
N ARG A 6 -5.87 1.33 -16.49
CA ARG A 6 -5.57 2.32 -17.55
C ARG A 6 -6.51 3.54 -17.55
N SER A 7 -7.64 3.43 -16.87
CA SER A 7 -8.66 4.50 -16.78
C SER A 7 -8.84 5.05 -15.37
N ARG A 8 -8.19 4.47 -14.35
CA ARG A 8 -8.29 4.94 -12.96
C ARG A 8 -7.12 5.86 -12.60
N PRO A 9 -7.33 6.79 -11.64
CA PRO A 9 -6.24 7.61 -11.12
C PRO A 9 -5.12 6.77 -10.50
N GLY A 10 -3.87 7.27 -10.60
CA GLY A 10 -2.70 6.68 -9.94
C GLY A 10 -2.58 7.11 -8.48
N ALA A 11 -1.57 6.55 -7.77
CA ALA A 11 -1.31 6.88 -6.37
C ALA A 11 -0.92 8.34 -6.12
N ASP A 12 -0.49 9.03 -7.15
CA ASP A 12 -0.20 10.47 -7.12
C ASP A 12 -1.45 11.32 -6.89
N ALA A 13 -2.63 10.82 -7.25
CA ALA A 13 -3.91 11.48 -7.04
C ALA A 13 -4.50 11.27 -5.64
N MET A 14 -3.93 10.38 -4.80
CA MET A 14 -4.36 10.24 -3.41
C MET A 14 -4.09 11.51 -2.62
N ALA A 15 -5.12 12.05 -1.95
CA ALA A 15 -5.04 13.29 -1.20
C ALA A 15 -5.75 13.17 0.15
N PRO A 16 -5.32 13.98 1.16
CA PRO A 16 -6.04 14.09 2.42
C PRO A 16 -7.47 14.59 2.25
N ALA A 17 -8.34 14.25 3.21
CA ALA A 17 -9.74 14.64 3.21
C ALA A 17 -9.91 16.16 3.14
N SER A 18 -10.69 16.62 2.16
CA SER A 18 -10.98 18.03 1.94
C SER A 18 -12.44 18.30 1.56
N ALA A 19 -13.26 17.25 1.46
CA ALA A 19 -14.64 17.33 1.01
C ALA A 19 -15.49 18.26 1.89
N GLU A 20 -16.40 19.02 1.28
CA GLU A 20 -17.41 19.79 1.98
C GLU A 20 -18.70 19.01 2.19
N HIS A 21 -18.94 18.00 1.38
CA HIS A 21 -20.12 17.12 1.42
C HIS A 21 -19.70 15.67 1.16
N ALA A 22 -20.40 14.73 1.78
CA ALA A 22 -20.30 13.32 1.42
C ALA A 22 -21.08 13.06 0.11
N GLU A 23 -20.60 12.11 -0.69
CA GLU A 23 -21.24 11.69 -1.93
C GLU A 23 -22.00 10.39 -1.73
N GLU A 24 -23.25 10.31 -2.17
CA GLU A 24 -23.99 9.06 -2.14
C GLU A 24 -23.51 8.14 -3.27
N VAL A 25 -22.81 7.08 -2.89
CA VAL A 25 -22.17 6.13 -3.83
C VAL A 25 -23.03 4.88 -4.11
N ALA A 26 -23.98 4.60 -3.25
CA ALA A 26 -25.05 3.63 -3.44
C ALA A 26 -26.16 3.99 -2.46
N THR A 27 -27.37 3.44 -2.62
CA THR A 27 -28.53 3.80 -1.79
C THR A 27 -28.23 3.72 -0.30
N GLY A 28 -28.26 4.87 0.39
CA GLY A 28 -27.94 4.99 1.81
C GLY A 28 -26.48 4.69 2.16
N ILE A 29 -25.57 4.72 1.19
CA ILE A 29 -24.12 4.56 1.38
C ILE A 29 -23.41 5.81 0.85
N TRP A 30 -22.73 6.50 1.74
CA TRP A 30 -22.11 7.79 1.48
C TRP A 30 -20.59 7.69 1.62
N CYS A 31 -19.85 8.31 0.74
CA CYS A 31 -18.39 8.38 0.73
C CYS A 31 -17.89 9.75 1.15
N SER A 32 -16.91 9.78 2.03
CA SER A 32 -16.06 10.93 2.32
C SER A 32 -14.63 10.58 1.91
N PRO A 33 -14.14 11.08 0.77
CA PRO A 33 -12.79 10.77 0.30
C PRO A 33 -11.72 11.38 1.19
N GLY A 34 -10.59 10.68 1.31
CA GLY A 34 -9.43 11.09 2.09
C GLY A 34 -8.18 10.33 1.67
N LEU A 35 -7.16 10.31 2.52
CA LEU A 35 -6.02 9.40 2.33
C LEU A 35 -6.48 7.95 2.22
N THR A 36 -7.55 7.62 2.90
CA THR A 36 -8.41 6.46 2.63
C THR A 36 -9.86 6.92 2.67
N ASN A 37 -10.70 6.42 1.77
CA ASN A 37 -12.12 6.69 1.79
C ASN A 37 -12.75 6.18 3.09
N SER A 38 -13.51 7.04 3.75
CA SER A 38 -14.41 6.69 4.85
C SER A 38 -15.84 6.60 4.31
N TYR A 39 -16.61 5.61 4.75
CA TYR A 39 -17.99 5.42 4.29
C TYR A 39 -18.96 5.48 5.46
N LEU A 40 -20.14 6.05 5.17
CA LEU A 40 -21.28 6.07 6.08
C LEU A 40 -22.40 5.23 5.50
N LEU A 41 -22.95 4.30 6.28
CA LEU A 41 -24.17 3.57 5.98
C LEU A 41 -25.28 4.12 6.90
N THR A 42 -26.34 4.65 6.28
CA THR A 42 -27.53 5.12 7.01
C THR A 42 -28.51 3.96 7.22
N THR A 43 -29.13 3.88 8.40
CA THR A 43 -30.13 2.85 8.74
C THR A 43 -31.23 3.44 9.62
N SER A 44 -32.35 2.72 9.78
CA SER A 44 -33.45 3.13 10.68
C SER A 44 -33.10 3.03 12.18
N ASP A 45 -31.98 2.38 12.56
CA ASP A 45 -31.50 2.26 13.96
C ASP A 45 -30.10 2.88 14.15
N GLY A 46 -29.91 4.07 13.60
CA GLY A 46 -28.65 4.78 13.67
C GLY A 46 -27.77 4.50 12.44
N ARG A 47 -26.49 4.80 12.52
CA ARG A 47 -25.56 4.74 11.39
C ARG A 47 -24.33 3.89 11.67
N VAL A 48 -23.73 3.39 10.60
CA VAL A 48 -22.49 2.61 10.63
C VAL A 48 -21.42 3.33 9.83
N VAL A 49 -20.22 3.46 10.38
CA VAL A 49 -19.07 4.05 9.70
C VAL A 49 -18.10 2.95 9.33
N VAL A 50 -17.53 3.01 8.13
CA VAL A 50 -16.48 2.09 7.65
C VAL A 50 -15.21 2.87 7.40
N ASN A 51 -14.15 2.55 8.12
CA ASN A 51 -12.88 3.28 8.20
C ASN A 51 -13.07 4.73 8.68
N THR A 52 -11.97 5.37 9.09
CA THR A 52 -12.08 6.67 9.77
C THR A 52 -11.04 7.70 9.32
N GLY A 53 -10.23 7.38 8.29
CA GLY A 53 -9.14 8.24 7.85
C GLY A 53 -7.98 8.30 8.86
N MET A 54 -7.04 9.19 8.61
CA MET A 54 -6.02 9.60 9.58
C MET A 54 -6.66 10.40 10.72
N GLY A 55 -6.00 10.46 11.87
CA GLY A 55 -6.52 11.21 13.02
C GLY A 55 -6.88 12.67 12.70
N PHE A 56 -6.02 13.35 11.94
CA PHE A 56 -6.25 14.74 11.53
C PHE A 56 -7.40 14.90 10.51
N GLU A 57 -7.79 13.83 9.78
CA GLU A 57 -8.91 13.83 8.84
C GLU A 57 -10.27 13.62 9.52
N GLY A 58 -10.28 13.06 10.72
CA GLY A 58 -11.50 12.76 11.47
C GLY A 58 -12.53 13.90 11.54
N PRO A 59 -12.13 15.17 11.78
CA PRO A 59 -13.06 16.30 11.77
C PRO A 59 -13.79 16.54 10.45
N VAL A 60 -13.11 16.27 9.30
CA VAL A 60 -13.72 16.39 7.96
C VAL A 60 -14.77 15.30 7.80
N HIS A 61 -14.40 14.03 8.02
CA HIS A 61 -15.32 12.89 7.90
C HIS A 61 -16.53 13.03 8.83
N ARG A 62 -16.30 13.44 10.10
CA ARG A 62 -17.37 13.69 11.04
C ARG A 62 -18.34 14.76 10.55
N ALA A 63 -17.82 15.91 10.11
CA ALA A 63 -18.66 17.03 9.67
C ALA A 63 -19.54 16.70 8.45
N VAL A 64 -18.97 16.00 7.44
CA VAL A 64 -19.72 15.65 6.23
C VAL A 64 -20.74 14.54 6.50
N PHE A 65 -20.46 13.61 7.40
CA PHE A 65 -21.39 12.55 7.79
C PHE A 65 -22.52 13.04 8.67
N ASP A 66 -22.24 13.96 9.62
CA ASP A 66 -23.28 14.58 10.45
C ASP A 66 -24.25 15.46 9.64
N ALA A 67 -23.78 15.98 8.49
CA ALA A 67 -24.64 16.73 7.55
C ALA A 67 -25.59 15.81 6.77
N VAL A 68 -25.24 14.54 6.56
CA VAL A 68 -26.10 13.52 5.94
C VAL A 68 -27.12 12.97 6.94
N ASP A 69 -26.62 12.52 8.08
CA ASP A 69 -27.40 11.88 9.15
C ASP A 69 -26.71 12.14 10.50
N SER A 70 -27.42 12.73 11.44
CA SER A 70 -26.93 13.04 12.79
C SER A 70 -27.34 11.99 13.84
N SER A 71 -27.95 10.89 13.44
CA SER A 71 -28.31 9.79 14.35
C SER A 71 -27.03 9.17 14.96
N PRO A 72 -27.13 8.47 16.11
CA PRO A 72 -25.96 7.88 16.76
C PRO A 72 -25.21 6.90 15.88
N VAL A 73 -23.87 6.92 15.95
CA VAL A 73 -23.02 5.91 15.35
C VAL A 73 -23.08 4.62 16.19
N ARG A 74 -23.69 3.57 15.63
CA ARG A 74 -23.81 2.26 16.28
C ARG A 74 -22.54 1.45 16.19
N TYR A 75 -21.93 1.43 15.01
CA TYR A 75 -20.72 0.66 14.73
C TYR A 75 -19.71 1.47 13.94
N ILE A 76 -18.43 1.24 14.21
CA ILE A 76 -17.33 1.58 13.34
C ILE A 76 -16.67 0.26 12.92
N LEU A 77 -16.66 -0.01 11.62
CA LEU A 77 -16.10 -1.23 11.04
C LEU A 77 -14.73 -0.90 10.44
N ILE A 78 -13.69 -1.55 10.94
CA ILE A 78 -12.30 -1.32 10.50
C ILE A 78 -11.90 -2.41 9.54
N THR A 79 -11.60 -2.03 8.29
CA THR A 79 -11.20 -3.00 7.26
C THR A 79 -9.78 -3.53 7.44
N GLN A 80 -8.89 -2.73 8.03
CA GLN A 80 -7.49 -3.09 8.29
C GLN A 80 -6.80 -2.08 9.21
N GLY A 81 -5.65 -2.45 9.79
CA GLY A 81 -4.94 -1.69 10.81
C GLY A 81 -3.95 -0.63 10.32
N HIS A 82 -3.89 -0.29 9.02
CA HIS A 82 -3.08 0.84 8.58
C HIS A 82 -3.63 2.16 9.15
N TYR A 83 -2.73 3.10 9.42
CA TYR A 83 -3.04 4.37 10.13
C TYR A 83 -4.15 5.20 9.48
N ASP A 84 -4.21 5.19 8.16
CA ASP A 84 -5.18 5.92 7.35
C ASP A 84 -6.60 5.29 7.34
N HIS A 85 -6.78 4.12 7.97
CA HIS A 85 -8.09 3.50 8.15
C HIS A 85 -8.66 3.69 9.55
N VAL A 86 -7.81 3.93 10.55
CA VAL A 86 -8.19 3.83 11.96
C VAL A 86 -8.02 5.12 12.76
N GLY A 87 -7.29 6.08 12.19
CA GLY A 87 -6.82 7.24 12.95
C GLY A 87 -7.89 8.16 13.50
N GLY A 88 -8.99 8.30 12.78
CA GLY A 88 -10.11 9.15 13.17
C GLY A 88 -11.13 8.51 14.13
N LEU A 89 -10.89 7.28 14.61
CA LEU A 89 -11.80 6.52 15.48
C LEU A 89 -12.37 7.35 16.64
N ASP A 90 -11.49 8.01 17.42
CA ASP A 90 -11.92 8.79 18.58
C ASP A 90 -12.75 10.04 18.22
N THR A 91 -12.65 10.52 16.99
CA THR A 91 -13.45 11.64 16.48
C THR A 91 -14.83 11.21 15.99
N LEU A 92 -14.92 10.00 15.41
CA LEU A 92 -16.13 9.51 14.77
C LEU A 92 -17.03 8.69 15.69
N ARG A 93 -16.51 8.10 16.77
CA ARG A 93 -17.32 7.32 17.70
C ARG A 93 -18.15 8.20 18.65
N ASP A 94 -19.34 7.74 18.96
CA ASP A 94 -20.18 8.22 20.07
C ASP A 94 -19.97 7.34 21.31
N ALA A 95 -20.61 7.66 22.45
CA ALA A 95 -20.36 6.97 23.72
C ALA A 95 -20.66 5.46 23.69
N ASP A 96 -21.70 5.05 22.93
CA ASP A 96 -22.14 3.65 22.85
C ASP A 96 -21.69 2.95 21.55
N THR A 97 -20.88 3.60 20.73
CA THR A 97 -20.35 3.03 19.47
C THR A 97 -19.51 1.79 19.74
N LYS A 98 -19.76 0.71 19.01
CA LYS A 98 -18.94 -0.50 19.02
C LYS A 98 -17.95 -0.49 17.85
N VAL A 99 -16.70 -0.69 18.15
CA VAL A 99 -15.62 -0.87 17.17
C VAL A 99 -15.51 -2.34 16.83
N VAL A 100 -15.58 -2.66 15.53
CA VAL A 100 -15.49 -4.04 15.02
C VAL A 100 -14.28 -4.16 14.12
N ALA A 101 -13.42 -5.13 14.39
CA ALA A 101 -12.21 -5.40 13.62
C ALA A 101 -11.95 -6.91 13.51
N GLN A 102 -11.07 -7.29 12.61
CA GLN A 102 -10.65 -8.69 12.43
C GLN A 102 -9.76 -9.15 13.62
N ALA A 103 -9.72 -10.45 13.89
CA ALA A 103 -9.06 -11.06 15.04
C ALA A 103 -7.58 -10.67 15.25
N ASN A 104 -6.85 -10.37 14.17
CA ASN A 104 -5.46 -9.94 14.26
C ASN A 104 -5.29 -8.43 14.51
N TRP A 105 -6.36 -7.70 14.71
CA TRP A 105 -6.35 -6.24 14.92
C TRP A 105 -5.42 -5.81 16.06
N GLU A 106 -5.56 -6.42 17.25
CA GLU A 106 -4.77 -6.02 18.41
C GLU A 106 -3.28 -6.26 18.19
N TYR A 107 -2.93 -7.38 17.57
CA TYR A 107 -1.55 -7.67 17.21
C TYR A 107 -0.98 -6.64 16.21
N TRP A 108 -1.80 -6.21 15.25
CA TRP A 108 -1.40 -5.20 14.27
C TRP A 108 -1.27 -3.81 14.92
N ARG A 109 -2.19 -3.46 15.81
CA ARG A 109 -2.16 -2.23 16.60
C ARG A 109 -0.88 -2.15 17.44
N ASP A 110 -0.55 -3.22 18.16
CA ASP A 110 0.65 -3.30 18.99
C ASP A 110 1.93 -3.20 18.15
N ASP A 111 1.96 -3.80 16.95
CA ASP A 111 3.05 -3.64 15.98
C ASP A 111 3.18 -2.17 15.52
N ASN A 112 2.06 -1.50 15.27
CA ASN A 112 2.07 -0.09 14.89
C ASN A 112 2.67 0.79 16.00
N GLU A 113 2.30 0.57 17.25
CA GLU A 113 2.81 1.36 18.39
C GLU A 113 4.31 1.12 18.60
N ARG A 114 4.74 -0.14 18.74
CA ARG A 114 6.15 -0.47 19.04
C ARG A 114 7.11 -0.16 17.90
N LEU A 115 6.65 -0.15 16.64
CA LEU A 115 7.47 0.12 15.46
C LEU A 115 7.27 1.52 14.89
N LEU A 116 6.47 2.40 15.56
CA LEU A 116 6.12 3.72 15.04
C LEU A 116 7.33 4.56 14.61
N PRO A 117 8.41 4.72 15.39
CA PRO A 117 9.57 5.53 14.95
C PRO A 117 10.24 4.95 13.71
N TYR A 118 10.39 3.63 13.64
CA TYR A 118 10.98 2.94 12.50
C TYR A 118 10.14 3.10 11.24
N ARG A 119 8.82 2.81 11.33
CA ARG A 119 7.89 2.92 10.18
C ARG A 119 7.75 4.35 9.70
N ALA A 120 7.67 5.34 10.62
CA ALA A 120 7.60 6.74 10.26
C ALA A 120 8.83 7.20 9.48
N SER A 121 10.04 6.86 9.93
CA SER A 121 11.29 7.20 9.24
C SER A 121 11.36 6.57 7.84
N ARG A 122 10.87 5.35 7.69
CA ARG A 122 10.86 4.61 6.42
C ARG A 122 9.82 5.09 5.43
N SER A 123 8.74 5.73 5.88
CA SER A 123 7.64 6.23 5.03
C SER A 123 7.78 7.72 4.69
N ALA A 124 8.60 8.47 5.44
CA ALA A 124 8.68 9.93 5.35
C ALA A 124 9.00 10.45 3.93
N PHE A 125 9.87 9.75 3.20
CA PHE A 125 10.26 10.15 1.85
C PHE A 125 9.09 10.19 0.85
N ALA A 126 8.03 9.39 1.07
CA ALA A 126 6.89 9.29 0.16
C ALA A 126 5.69 10.13 0.59
N PHE A 127 5.50 10.37 1.90
CA PHE A 127 4.26 10.95 2.41
C PHE A 127 4.40 12.31 3.09
N SER A 128 5.59 12.73 3.56
CA SER A 128 5.72 13.90 4.44
C SER A 128 5.16 15.20 3.84
N GLY A 129 5.40 15.49 2.58
CA GLY A 129 4.88 16.68 1.90
C GLY A 129 3.36 16.68 1.81
N ARG A 130 2.77 15.57 1.35
CA ARG A 130 1.30 15.42 1.20
C ARG A 130 0.58 15.54 2.53
N LEU A 131 1.14 14.95 3.59
CA LEU A 131 0.57 15.05 4.94
C LEU A 131 0.62 16.48 5.45
N ALA A 132 1.73 17.20 5.24
CA ALA A 132 1.87 18.58 5.68
C ALA A 132 0.84 19.51 5.02
N ASP A 133 0.65 19.38 3.70
CA ASP A 133 -0.33 20.17 2.96
C ASP A 133 -1.77 19.88 3.42
N GLY A 134 -2.11 18.60 3.60
CA GLY A 134 -3.42 18.19 4.10
C GLY A 134 -3.69 18.69 5.51
N ILE A 135 -2.72 18.56 6.41
CA ILE A 135 -2.82 19.08 7.78
C ILE A 135 -3.06 20.60 7.75
N ALA A 136 -2.29 21.35 6.95
CA ALA A 136 -2.44 22.81 6.82
C ALA A 136 -3.85 23.19 6.33
N HIS A 137 -4.38 22.49 5.32
CA HIS A 137 -5.72 22.71 4.79
C HIS A 137 -6.80 22.46 5.84
N ILE A 138 -6.73 21.34 6.56
CA ILE A 138 -7.71 20.98 7.59
C ILE A 138 -7.64 21.95 8.78
N GLN A 139 -6.43 22.41 9.16
CA GLN A 139 -6.25 23.41 10.21
C GLN A 139 -6.91 24.75 9.90
N GLN A 140 -6.97 25.15 8.63
CA GLN A 140 -7.68 26.37 8.21
C GLN A 140 -9.19 26.25 8.48
N ARG A 141 -9.77 25.05 8.32
CA ARG A 141 -11.22 24.81 8.47
C ARG A 141 -11.62 24.48 9.91
N PHE A 142 -10.82 23.69 10.64
CA PHE A 142 -11.17 23.14 11.95
C PHE A 142 -10.31 23.65 13.11
N GLY A 143 -9.36 24.55 12.85
CA GLY A 143 -8.47 25.13 13.85
C GLY A 143 -7.15 24.38 13.99
N LYS A 144 -6.21 25.02 14.72
CA LYS A 144 -4.81 24.56 14.77
C LYS A 144 -4.59 23.24 15.51
N LYS A 145 -5.47 22.88 16.44
CA LYS A 145 -5.35 21.65 17.24
C LYS A 145 -6.20 20.57 16.62
N LEU A 146 -5.58 19.72 15.85
CA LEU A 146 -6.21 18.54 15.23
C LEU A 146 -6.13 17.32 16.17
N PRO A 147 -7.07 16.36 16.05
CA PRO A 147 -7.01 15.10 16.80
C PRO A 147 -5.73 14.33 16.51
N ALA A 148 -5.24 13.63 17.52
CA ALA A 148 -4.16 12.68 17.38
C ALA A 148 -4.64 11.40 16.65
N GLN A 149 -3.69 10.58 16.24
CA GLN A 149 -3.96 9.25 15.70
C GLN A 149 -4.56 8.36 16.80
N SER A 150 -5.72 7.75 16.56
CA SER A 150 -6.34 6.81 17.49
C SER A 150 -5.68 5.44 17.42
N SER A 151 -5.70 4.72 18.55
CA SER A 151 -5.28 3.32 18.67
C SER A 151 -6.27 2.50 19.53
N ALA A 152 -7.56 2.79 19.43
CA ALA A 152 -8.60 2.15 20.24
C ALA A 152 -8.65 0.63 20.04
N ALA A 153 -8.98 -0.11 21.09
CA ALA A 153 -9.23 -1.55 21.01
C ALA A 153 -10.55 -1.83 20.29
N ALA A 154 -10.68 -3.04 19.70
CA ALA A 154 -11.94 -3.51 19.17
C ALA A 154 -12.88 -3.99 20.29
N ASP A 155 -14.17 -3.63 20.21
CA ASP A 155 -15.21 -4.16 21.09
C ASP A 155 -15.71 -5.54 20.64
N ILE A 156 -15.68 -5.78 19.33
CA ILE A 156 -16.14 -7.02 18.67
C ILE A 156 -15.07 -7.46 17.69
N VAL A 157 -14.75 -8.74 17.76
CA VAL A 157 -13.70 -9.36 16.96
C VAL A 157 -14.30 -10.32 15.94
N VAL A 158 -13.87 -10.23 14.69
CA VAL A 158 -14.27 -11.11 13.59
C VAL A 158 -13.16 -12.13 13.32
N GLU A 159 -13.40 -13.39 13.62
CA GLU A 159 -12.42 -14.47 13.34
C GLU A 159 -12.44 -14.86 11.85
N ASP A 160 -13.58 -15.29 11.33
CA ASP A 160 -13.79 -15.65 9.92
C ASP A 160 -14.97 -14.88 9.31
N ARG A 161 -16.16 -14.99 9.90
CA ARG A 161 -17.39 -14.30 9.44
C ARG A 161 -18.25 -13.88 10.61
N LEU A 162 -18.82 -12.68 10.52
CA LEU A 162 -19.81 -12.17 11.48
C LEU A 162 -20.92 -11.45 10.72
N SER A 163 -22.17 -11.76 11.08
CA SER A 163 -23.35 -11.03 10.54
C SER A 163 -23.88 -10.06 11.58
N LEU A 164 -24.12 -8.83 11.16
CA LEU A 164 -24.78 -7.78 11.92
C LEU A 164 -26.08 -7.39 11.21
N THR A 165 -27.08 -7.01 11.99
CA THR A 165 -28.29 -6.34 11.48
C THR A 165 -28.43 -5.01 12.21
N VAL A 166 -28.49 -3.91 11.45
CA VAL A 166 -28.64 -2.56 12.00
C VAL A 166 -29.82 -1.92 11.28
N GLY A 167 -30.92 -1.73 12.00
CA GLY A 167 -32.21 -1.40 11.37
C GLY A 167 -32.62 -2.46 10.33
N GLU A 168 -32.88 -2.02 9.12
CA GLU A 168 -33.24 -2.88 7.98
C GLU A 168 -32.04 -3.49 7.26
N ARG A 169 -30.81 -3.04 7.55
CA ARG A 169 -29.61 -3.39 6.78
C ARG A 169 -28.90 -4.61 7.34
N ARG A 170 -28.72 -5.63 6.50
CA ARG A 170 -27.88 -6.79 6.78
C ARG A 170 -26.46 -6.52 6.35
N ILE A 171 -25.50 -6.72 7.25
CA ILE A 171 -24.08 -6.47 7.05
C ILE A 171 -23.31 -7.74 7.38
N GLU A 172 -22.55 -8.26 6.45
CA GLU A 172 -21.67 -9.40 6.67
C GLU A 172 -20.21 -8.95 6.66
N LEU A 173 -19.49 -9.25 7.72
CA LEU A 173 -18.07 -9.00 7.89
C LEU A 173 -17.32 -10.29 7.60
N ILE A 174 -16.41 -10.27 6.64
CA ILE A 174 -15.71 -11.46 6.15
C ILE A 174 -14.21 -11.20 6.28
N ALA A 175 -13.53 -12.00 7.09
CA ALA A 175 -12.10 -11.92 7.27
C ALA A 175 -11.36 -12.28 5.96
N THR A 176 -10.37 -11.46 5.62
CA THR A 176 -9.48 -11.64 4.46
C THR A 176 -8.02 -11.44 4.89
N PRO A 177 -7.55 -12.16 5.94
CA PRO A 177 -6.23 -11.95 6.49
C PRO A 177 -5.15 -12.20 5.44
N GLY A 178 -4.22 -11.24 5.31
CA GLY A 178 -3.15 -11.31 4.32
C GLY A 178 -3.48 -10.76 2.94
N GLY A 179 -4.68 -10.20 2.72
CA GLY A 179 -4.98 -9.46 1.50
C GLY A 179 -4.07 -8.23 1.37
N GLU A 180 -4.25 -7.23 2.22
CA GLU A 180 -3.33 -6.10 2.38
C GLU A 180 -2.55 -6.22 3.71
N THR A 181 -3.22 -6.58 4.79
CA THR A 181 -2.66 -6.80 6.13
C THR A 181 -3.19 -8.10 6.71
N THR A 182 -2.57 -8.60 7.79
CA THR A 182 -3.01 -9.85 8.45
C THR A 182 -4.34 -9.69 9.20
N ASP A 183 -4.80 -8.46 9.40
CA ASP A 183 -6.08 -8.11 10.04
C ASP A 183 -7.12 -7.58 9.05
N SER A 184 -6.92 -7.82 7.76
CA SER A 184 -7.87 -7.37 6.73
C SER A 184 -9.22 -8.08 6.82
N MET A 185 -10.28 -7.33 6.58
CA MET A 185 -11.64 -7.85 6.35
C MET A 185 -12.39 -7.00 5.33
N VAL A 186 -13.34 -7.60 4.64
CA VAL A 186 -14.29 -6.91 3.75
C VAL A 186 -15.66 -6.86 4.39
N ILE A 187 -16.42 -5.81 4.05
CA ILE A 187 -17.80 -5.62 4.48
C ILE A 187 -18.71 -5.87 3.27
N TRP A 188 -19.54 -6.88 3.39
CA TRP A 188 -20.48 -7.29 2.36
C TRP A 188 -21.91 -6.92 2.72
N LEU A 189 -22.61 -6.24 1.83
CA LEU A 189 -24.02 -5.88 1.92
C LEU A 189 -24.77 -6.73 0.91
N PRO A 190 -25.31 -7.90 1.34
CA PRO A 190 -25.83 -8.90 0.40
C PRO A 190 -27.09 -8.44 -0.33
N ASP A 191 -27.94 -7.63 0.32
CA ASP A 191 -29.20 -7.18 -0.25
C ASP A 191 -28.97 -6.10 -1.33
N GLU A 192 -27.90 -5.30 -1.19
CA GLU A 192 -27.47 -4.27 -2.15
C GLU A 192 -26.44 -4.79 -3.16
N ARG A 193 -25.87 -5.96 -2.93
CA ARG A 193 -24.73 -6.53 -3.69
C ARG A 193 -23.52 -5.58 -3.75
N VAL A 194 -23.26 -4.88 -2.63
CA VAL A 194 -22.16 -3.94 -2.46
C VAL A 194 -21.08 -4.56 -1.54
N CYS A 195 -19.83 -4.57 -1.99
CA CYS A 195 -18.69 -4.99 -1.19
C CYS A 195 -17.79 -3.79 -0.93
N LEU A 196 -17.64 -3.41 0.35
CA LEU A 196 -16.63 -2.44 0.77
C LEU A 196 -15.34 -3.22 1.04
N CYS A 197 -14.46 -3.27 0.05
CA CYS A 197 -13.21 -4.03 0.10
C CYS A 197 -12.01 -3.17 0.52
N SER A 198 -12.17 -1.85 0.57
CA SER A 198 -11.07 -0.94 0.93
C SER A 198 -9.77 -1.25 0.16
N ASN A 199 -8.65 -1.44 0.84
CA ASN A 199 -7.34 -1.74 0.23
C ASN A 199 -7.04 -3.25 0.15
N THR A 200 -8.03 -4.13 0.31
CA THR A 200 -7.84 -5.60 0.30
C THR A 200 -7.03 -6.10 -0.92
N PHE A 201 -7.16 -5.42 -2.07
CA PHE A 201 -6.45 -5.73 -3.31
C PHE A 201 -5.32 -4.72 -3.61
N GLY A 202 -4.79 -4.07 -2.58
CA GLY A 202 -3.89 -2.94 -2.70
C GLY A 202 -4.66 -1.60 -2.74
N PRO A 203 -3.96 -0.47 -2.53
CA PRO A 203 -4.60 0.85 -2.48
C PRO A 203 -5.12 1.31 -3.83
N ILE A 204 -4.63 0.76 -4.95
CA ILE A 204 -5.09 1.10 -6.30
C ILE A 204 -5.58 -0.17 -6.98
N PHE A 205 -6.88 -0.33 -7.08
CA PHE A 205 -7.50 -1.49 -7.71
C PHE A 205 -7.12 -1.62 -9.19
N GLY A 206 -6.84 -2.84 -9.65
CA GLY A 206 -6.37 -3.16 -10.99
C GLY A 206 -4.85 -3.13 -11.16
N HIS A 207 -4.12 -2.77 -10.10
CA HIS A 207 -2.66 -2.89 -10.05
C HIS A 207 -2.25 -4.17 -9.32
N ILE A 208 -1.05 -4.67 -9.64
CA ILE A 208 -0.51 -5.83 -8.92
C ILE A 208 -0.43 -5.50 -7.42
N PRO A 209 -0.88 -6.39 -6.51
CA PRO A 209 -0.75 -6.18 -5.08
C PRO A 209 0.70 -6.04 -4.67
N ASN A 210 0.97 -5.20 -3.69
CA ASN A 210 2.32 -4.99 -3.18
C ASN A 210 2.64 -6.06 -2.13
N LEU A 211 3.22 -7.20 -2.53
CA LEU A 211 3.52 -8.31 -1.62
C LEU A 211 4.58 -7.92 -0.58
N VAL A 212 5.44 -6.93 -0.88
CA VAL A 212 6.34 -6.30 0.08
C VAL A 212 6.52 -4.83 -0.25
N THR A 213 6.32 -3.94 0.72
CA THR A 213 6.54 -2.51 0.50
C THR A 213 7.96 -2.10 0.84
N ILE A 214 8.56 -1.21 0.02
CA ILE A 214 9.94 -0.75 0.25
C ILE A 214 10.10 0.07 1.53
N ARG A 215 9.01 0.59 2.12
CA ARG A 215 9.05 1.18 3.46
C ARG A 215 9.35 0.16 4.57
N GLY A 216 9.20 -1.12 4.26
CA GLY A 216 9.29 -2.23 5.20
C GLY A 216 7.93 -2.51 5.86
N ASP A 217 7.48 -3.72 5.69
CA ASP A 217 6.32 -4.30 6.32
C ASP A 217 6.51 -5.83 6.33
N ARG A 218 5.55 -6.58 6.91
CA ARG A 218 5.57 -8.03 6.79
C ARG A 218 5.34 -8.43 5.34
N TYR A 219 6.00 -9.48 4.88
CA TYR A 219 5.70 -10.08 3.59
C TYR A 219 4.25 -10.58 3.56
N ARG A 220 3.58 -10.33 2.45
CA ARG A 220 2.27 -10.90 2.13
C ARG A 220 2.48 -12.16 1.32
N ASP A 221 1.73 -13.18 1.64
CA ASP A 221 1.82 -14.46 0.93
C ASP A 221 0.94 -14.44 -0.31
N ALA A 222 1.51 -14.82 -1.46
CA ALA A 222 0.82 -14.77 -2.75
C ALA A 222 -0.42 -15.69 -2.78
N LEU A 223 -0.35 -16.88 -2.18
CA LEU A 223 -1.46 -17.84 -2.14
C LEU A 223 -2.60 -17.32 -1.25
N THR A 224 -2.27 -16.64 -0.16
CA THR A 224 -3.28 -15.99 0.70
C THR A 224 -3.97 -14.83 -0.03
N VAL A 225 -3.25 -14.06 -0.86
CA VAL A 225 -3.83 -13.00 -1.71
C VAL A 225 -4.80 -13.62 -2.73
N ILE A 226 -4.43 -14.73 -3.36
CA ILE A 226 -5.28 -15.48 -4.30
C ILE A 226 -6.57 -15.94 -3.61
N ASP A 227 -6.47 -16.57 -2.43
CA ASP A 227 -7.65 -16.98 -1.65
C ASP A 227 -8.57 -15.80 -1.29
N THR A 228 -7.99 -14.68 -0.90
CA THR A 228 -8.72 -13.43 -0.63
C THR A 228 -9.50 -12.94 -1.86
N ILE A 229 -8.86 -12.93 -3.03
CA ILE A 229 -9.52 -12.54 -4.28
C ILE A 229 -10.71 -13.48 -4.58
N GLU A 230 -10.53 -14.79 -4.45
CA GLU A 230 -11.59 -15.77 -4.69
C GLU A 230 -12.74 -15.65 -3.69
N ARG A 231 -12.46 -15.36 -2.41
CA ARG A 231 -13.51 -15.09 -1.41
C ARG A 231 -14.41 -13.93 -1.82
N VAL A 232 -13.83 -12.83 -2.32
CA VAL A 232 -14.62 -11.68 -2.77
C VAL A 232 -15.33 -11.96 -4.09
N ARG A 233 -14.69 -12.64 -5.04
CA ARG A 233 -15.34 -13.06 -6.30
C ARG A 233 -16.58 -13.91 -6.05
N ALA A 234 -16.50 -14.85 -5.10
CA ALA A 234 -17.62 -15.71 -4.73
C ALA A 234 -18.86 -14.97 -4.20
N LEU A 235 -18.71 -13.74 -3.71
CA LEU A 235 -19.84 -12.88 -3.32
C LEU A 235 -20.59 -12.33 -4.54
N ALA A 236 -19.96 -12.31 -5.71
CA ALA A 236 -20.48 -11.76 -6.97
C ALA A 236 -21.01 -10.32 -6.79
N PRO A 237 -20.15 -9.37 -6.32
CA PRO A 237 -20.58 -8.00 -6.08
C PRO A 237 -20.91 -7.26 -7.38
N GLU A 238 -21.92 -6.38 -7.32
CA GLU A 238 -22.27 -5.46 -8.41
C GLU A 238 -21.57 -4.10 -8.26
N VAL A 239 -21.14 -3.79 -7.02
CA VAL A 239 -20.37 -2.60 -6.70
C VAL A 239 -19.24 -2.96 -5.76
N LEU A 240 -18.01 -2.53 -6.09
CA LEU A 240 -16.88 -2.50 -5.16
C LEU A 240 -16.62 -1.07 -4.69
N LEU A 241 -16.57 -0.88 -3.37
CA LEU A 241 -16.15 0.36 -2.73
C LEU A 241 -14.72 0.15 -2.20
N THR A 242 -13.78 0.77 -2.89
CA THR A 242 -12.34 0.66 -2.60
C THR A 242 -11.88 1.70 -1.59
N GLY A 243 -10.67 1.56 -1.05
CA GLY A 243 -10.10 2.53 -0.11
C GLY A 243 -9.76 3.88 -0.75
N HIS A 244 -9.70 3.96 -2.08
CA HIS A 244 -9.39 5.19 -2.80
C HIS A 244 -10.23 5.29 -4.07
N PHE A 245 -10.50 6.54 -4.49
CA PHE A 245 -11.19 6.88 -5.73
C PHE A 245 -12.64 6.38 -5.81
N ASP A 246 -13.22 6.51 -6.99
CA ASP A 246 -14.63 6.21 -7.25
C ASP A 246 -14.96 4.72 -7.16
N PRO A 247 -16.23 4.37 -6.86
CA PRO A 247 -16.72 3.01 -6.88
C PRO A 247 -16.52 2.32 -8.24
N ILE A 248 -16.28 1.01 -8.21
CA ILE A 248 -16.25 0.17 -9.41
C ILE A 248 -17.61 -0.50 -9.53
N ARG A 249 -18.24 -0.39 -10.70
CA ARG A 249 -19.62 -0.83 -10.94
C ARG A 249 -19.69 -1.81 -12.09
N GLY A 250 -20.54 -2.80 -11.94
CA GLY A 250 -20.85 -3.84 -12.93
C GLY A 250 -20.24 -5.19 -12.56
N ALA A 251 -21.10 -6.18 -12.31
CA ALA A 251 -20.70 -7.52 -11.88
C ALA A 251 -19.69 -8.15 -12.83
N ASP A 252 -19.94 -8.07 -14.16
CA ASP A 252 -19.06 -8.66 -15.18
C ASP A 252 -17.68 -7.99 -15.20
N LEU A 253 -17.62 -6.65 -15.05
CA LEU A 253 -16.36 -5.93 -14.98
C LEU A 253 -15.57 -6.32 -13.73
N ILE A 254 -16.25 -6.34 -12.58
CA ILE A 254 -15.63 -6.67 -11.29
C ILE A 254 -15.09 -8.11 -11.32
N ASP A 255 -15.87 -9.07 -11.81
CA ASP A 255 -15.43 -10.47 -11.92
C ASP A 255 -14.25 -10.62 -12.87
N ALA A 256 -14.28 -9.95 -14.02
CA ALA A 256 -13.18 -9.97 -14.99
C ALA A 256 -11.87 -9.40 -14.42
N GLU A 257 -11.94 -8.27 -13.70
CA GLU A 257 -10.75 -7.63 -13.13
C GLU A 257 -10.21 -8.39 -11.91
N LEU A 258 -11.06 -8.95 -11.06
CA LEU A 258 -10.64 -9.82 -9.97
C LEU A 258 -10.01 -11.11 -10.51
N THR A 259 -10.58 -11.69 -11.58
CA THR A 259 -10.00 -12.86 -12.28
C THR A 259 -8.62 -12.54 -12.81
N ARG A 260 -8.47 -11.43 -13.54
CA ARG A 260 -7.18 -10.98 -14.07
C ARG A 260 -6.14 -10.80 -12.98
N LEU A 261 -6.53 -10.17 -11.87
CA LEU A 261 -5.65 -9.93 -10.74
C LEU A 261 -5.20 -11.24 -10.08
N ARG A 262 -6.16 -12.17 -9.84
CA ARG A 262 -5.89 -13.51 -9.34
C ARG A 262 -4.90 -14.25 -10.23
N ASP A 263 -5.17 -14.28 -11.55
CA ASP A 263 -4.36 -15.01 -12.52
C ASP A 263 -2.96 -14.39 -12.66
N ALA A 264 -2.83 -13.06 -12.56
CA ALA A 264 -1.54 -12.38 -12.56
C ALA A 264 -0.70 -12.79 -11.34
N VAL A 265 -1.29 -12.78 -10.14
CA VAL A 265 -0.58 -13.21 -8.91
C VAL A 265 -0.22 -14.70 -8.96
N GLN A 266 -1.14 -15.54 -9.45
CA GLN A 266 -0.88 -16.99 -9.63
C GLN A 266 0.27 -17.22 -10.61
N TYR A 267 0.27 -16.53 -11.74
CA TYR A 267 1.35 -16.65 -12.72
C TYR A 267 2.71 -16.26 -12.13
N LEU A 268 2.79 -15.12 -11.42
CA LEU A 268 4.04 -14.70 -10.75
C LEU A 268 4.51 -15.73 -9.72
N HIS A 269 3.59 -16.28 -8.95
CA HIS A 269 3.91 -17.32 -7.97
C HIS A 269 4.48 -18.55 -8.65
N ASP A 270 3.78 -19.09 -9.65
CA ASP A 270 4.13 -20.36 -10.29
C ASP A 270 5.44 -20.25 -11.08
N GLU A 271 5.66 -19.16 -11.82
CA GLU A 271 6.91 -18.92 -12.55
C GLU A 271 8.10 -18.71 -11.58
N THR A 272 7.86 -18.02 -10.46
CA THR A 272 8.91 -17.85 -9.44
C THR A 272 9.29 -19.20 -8.84
N VAL A 273 8.32 -20.01 -8.45
CA VAL A 273 8.56 -21.34 -7.86
C VAL A 273 9.22 -22.28 -8.88
N ALA A 274 8.77 -22.26 -10.13
CA ALA A 274 9.40 -23.04 -11.21
C ALA A 274 10.86 -22.65 -11.42
N GLY A 275 11.15 -21.33 -11.43
CA GLY A 275 12.51 -20.82 -11.53
C GLY A 275 13.40 -21.19 -10.34
N MET A 276 12.85 -21.13 -9.12
CA MET A 276 13.53 -21.59 -7.90
C MET A 276 13.91 -23.08 -8.00
N ASN A 277 12.96 -23.91 -8.39
CA ASN A 277 13.19 -25.35 -8.59
C ASN A 277 14.20 -25.66 -9.70
N ALA A 278 14.34 -24.75 -10.68
CA ALA A 278 15.35 -24.81 -11.73
C ALA A 278 16.73 -24.26 -11.28
N GLY A 279 16.86 -23.81 -10.02
CA GLY A 279 18.12 -23.30 -9.46
C GLY A 279 18.47 -21.88 -9.89
N LYS A 280 17.54 -21.09 -10.40
CA LYS A 280 17.75 -19.68 -10.76
C LYS A 280 17.81 -18.82 -9.51
N ASP A 281 18.72 -17.84 -9.48
CA ASP A 281 18.78 -16.85 -8.44
C ASP A 281 17.68 -15.79 -8.56
N VAL A 282 17.37 -15.12 -7.46
CA VAL A 282 16.28 -14.14 -7.39
C VAL A 282 16.43 -12.99 -8.38
N ARG A 283 17.66 -12.48 -8.60
CA ARG A 283 17.88 -11.35 -9.53
C ARG A 283 17.64 -11.75 -10.99
N THR A 284 17.96 -12.99 -11.33
CA THR A 284 17.65 -13.57 -12.63
C THR A 284 16.14 -13.66 -12.82
N LEU A 285 15.40 -14.17 -11.84
CA LEU A 285 13.93 -14.25 -11.90
C LEU A 285 13.29 -12.87 -11.98
N MET A 286 13.77 -11.88 -11.21
CA MET A 286 13.29 -10.49 -11.30
C MET A 286 13.45 -9.86 -12.70
N ARG A 287 14.43 -10.31 -13.50
CA ARG A 287 14.64 -9.82 -14.87
C ARG A 287 13.85 -10.58 -15.91
N GLU A 288 13.66 -11.89 -15.71
CA GLU A 288 13.09 -12.78 -16.73
C GLU A 288 11.58 -12.91 -16.64
N ILE A 289 10.99 -12.82 -15.43
CA ILE A 289 9.55 -12.99 -15.26
C ILE A 289 8.82 -11.71 -15.65
N ALA A 290 7.96 -11.84 -16.67
CA ALA A 290 7.05 -10.81 -17.14
C ALA A 290 5.67 -11.40 -17.34
N LEU A 291 4.62 -10.63 -17.08
CA LEU A 291 3.25 -11.10 -17.34
C LEU A 291 2.99 -11.19 -18.83
N PRO A 292 2.27 -12.23 -19.30
CA PRO A 292 1.70 -12.24 -20.64
C PRO A 292 0.67 -11.11 -20.80
N GLU A 293 0.45 -10.66 -22.04
CA GLU A 293 -0.38 -9.49 -22.35
C GLU A 293 -1.82 -9.61 -21.79
N GLU A 294 -2.39 -10.81 -21.83
CA GLU A 294 -3.74 -11.09 -21.33
C GLU A 294 -3.88 -10.96 -19.79
N LEU A 295 -2.77 -11.05 -19.07
CA LEU A 295 -2.69 -10.90 -17.61
C LEU A 295 -2.19 -9.51 -17.19
N GLU A 296 -2.12 -8.57 -18.13
CA GLU A 296 -1.60 -7.24 -17.84
C GLU A 296 -2.39 -6.54 -16.72
N VAL A 297 -1.67 -6.08 -15.71
CA VAL A 297 -2.14 -5.25 -14.58
C VAL A 297 -1.23 -4.05 -14.38
N GLY A 298 -1.71 -3.01 -13.72
CA GLY A 298 -0.90 -1.83 -13.44
C GLY A 298 0.24 -2.13 -12.45
N GLN A 299 1.29 -1.31 -12.48
CA GLN A 299 2.44 -1.39 -11.57
C GLN A 299 2.67 -0.07 -10.81
N GLY A 300 1.61 0.71 -10.62
CA GLY A 300 1.71 2.03 -10.00
C GLY A 300 1.95 2.01 -8.49
N TYR A 301 1.77 0.85 -7.83
CA TYR A 301 1.99 0.71 -6.39
C TYR A 301 2.78 -0.56 -6.02
N GLY A 302 2.32 -1.76 -6.35
CA GLY A 302 3.13 -2.96 -6.43
C GLY A 302 3.98 -2.96 -7.71
N LYS A 303 4.99 -3.82 -7.78
CA LYS A 303 5.86 -3.97 -8.95
C LYS A 303 6.20 -5.45 -9.13
N LEU A 304 6.03 -5.97 -10.35
CA LEU A 304 6.22 -7.40 -10.66
C LEU A 304 7.55 -7.94 -10.14
N ALA A 305 8.65 -7.24 -10.45
CA ALA A 305 9.97 -7.66 -10.00
C ALA A 305 10.13 -7.70 -8.48
N TRP A 306 9.44 -6.82 -7.74
CA TRP A 306 9.46 -6.82 -6.28
C TRP A 306 8.62 -7.96 -5.72
N ASP A 307 7.51 -8.29 -6.36
CA ASP A 307 6.66 -9.42 -5.97
C ASP A 307 7.34 -10.76 -6.24
N VAL A 308 8.05 -10.90 -7.37
CA VAL A 308 8.92 -12.06 -7.63
C VAL A 308 9.93 -12.23 -6.50
N ARG A 309 10.60 -11.14 -6.08
CA ARG A 309 11.52 -11.18 -4.95
C ARG A 309 10.81 -11.53 -3.64
N ALA A 310 9.64 -10.96 -3.39
CA ALA A 310 8.87 -11.24 -2.17
C ALA A 310 8.46 -12.71 -2.08
N ILE A 311 7.98 -13.29 -3.18
CA ILE A 311 7.65 -14.73 -3.27
C ILE A 311 8.89 -15.57 -3.01
N TRP A 312 10.01 -15.25 -3.68
CA TRP A 312 11.27 -15.96 -3.54
C TRP A 312 11.77 -15.95 -2.08
N GLU A 313 11.84 -14.76 -1.44
CA GLU A 313 12.31 -14.60 -0.06
C GLU A 313 11.33 -15.20 0.97
N ASN A 314 10.03 -15.24 0.67
CA ASN A 314 9.02 -15.87 1.53
C ASN A 314 9.27 -17.38 1.67
N TYR A 315 9.75 -18.02 0.61
CA TYR A 315 10.10 -19.45 0.62
C TYR A 315 11.54 -19.74 1.07
N SER A 316 12.52 -18.89 0.68
CA SER A 316 13.93 -19.12 0.93
C SER A 316 14.44 -18.51 2.25
N GLY A 317 13.76 -17.52 2.79
CA GLY A 317 14.27 -16.69 3.88
C GLY A 317 15.37 -15.72 3.41
N TRP A 318 16.11 -15.19 4.37
CA TRP A 318 17.11 -14.13 4.15
C TRP A 318 18.48 -14.61 3.59
N PHE A 319 18.78 -15.91 3.72
CA PHE A 319 20.06 -16.46 3.26
C PHE A 319 19.96 -16.90 1.80
N HIS A 320 20.60 -16.16 0.92
CA HIS A 320 20.49 -16.36 -0.54
C HIS A 320 21.47 -17.39 -1.11
N HIS A 321 22.33 -17.99 -0.29
CA HIS A 321 23.41 -18.92 -0.71
C HIS A 321 24.39 -18.31 -1.72
N SER A 322 24.52 -16.97 -1.76
CA SER A 322 25.41 -16.28 -2.71
C SER A 322 26.80 -16.10 -2.16
N SER A 323 26.94 -15.90 -0.84
CA SER A 323 28.23 -15.68 -0.19
C SER A 323 28.23 -16.17 1.25
N THR A 324 29.36 -16.72 1.68
CA THR A 324 29.61 -17.05 3.10
C THR A 324 29.45 -15.84 4.01
N THR A 325 29.74 -14.62 3.51
CA THR A 325 29.63 -13.39 4.30
C THR A 325 28.21 -13.01 4.68
N GLU A 326 27.18 -13.53 3.99
CA GLU A 326 25.77 -13.37 4.40
C GLU A 326 25.50 -13.91 5.81
N LEU A 327 26.29 -14.90 6.28
CA LEU A 327 26.16 -15.47 7.63
C LEU A 327 26.81 -14.62 8.73
N TYR A 328 27.53 -13.56 8.38
CA TYR A 328 28.35 -12.77 9.29
C TYR A 328 27.98 -11.29 9.22
N PRO A 329 28.23 -10.51 10.29
CA PRO A 329 27.84 -9.09 10.35
C PRO A 329 28.83 -8.18 9.59
N VAL A 330 29.24 -8.55 8.38
CA VAL A 330 30.15 -7.79 7.50
C VAL A 330 29.54 -7.76 6.10
N GLY A 331 29.05 -6.59 5.70
CA GLY A 331 28.49 -6.40 4.36
C GLY A 331 29.56 -6.14 3.30
N PRO A 332 29.20 -6.23 2.00
CA PRO A 332 30.15 -5.98 0.90
C PRO A 332 30.76 -4.57 0.92
N GLU A 333 30.08 -3.60 1.54
CA GLU A 333 30.55 -2.22 1.71
C GLU A 333 31.78 -2.10 2.61
N ALA A 334 32.08 -3.11 3.41
CA ALA A 334 33.24 -3.11 4.32
C ALA A 334 34.61 -2.99 3.60
N VAL A 335 34.65 -3.37 2.31
CA VAL A 335 35.87 -3.28 1.48
C VAL A 335 35.82 -2.12 0.48
N SER A 336 34.86 -1.21 0.58
CA SER A 336 34.71 -0.08 -0.35
C SER A 336 35.96 0.82 -0.33
N ALA A 337 36.49 1.10 0.86
CA ALA A 337 37.70 1.93 1.01
C ALA A 337 38.91 1.29 0.32
N ASP A 338 39.11 -0.02 0.48
CA ASP A 338 40.22 -0.74 -0.15
C ASP A 338 40.10 -0.70 -1.69
N LEU A 339 38.87 -0.86 -2.21
CA LEU A 339 38.61 -0.79 -3.65
C LEU A 339 38.86 0.61 -4.22
N VAL A 340 38.46 1.66 -3.49
CA VAL A 340 38.72 3.05 -3.90
C VAL A 340 40.22 3.39 -3.82
N GLU A 341 40.94 2.94 -2.80
CA GLU A 341 42.39 3.12 -2.69
C GLU A 341 43.15 2.45 -3.85
N LEU A 342 42.77 1.21 -4.18
CA LEU A 342 43.43 0.43 -5.25
C LEU A 342 43.11 0.93 -6.65
N ALA A 343 41.88 1.31 -6.92
CA ALA A 343 41.42 1.70 -8.27
C ALA A 343 41.54 3.20 -8.54
N GLY A 344 41.46 4.03 -7.50
CA GLY A 344 41.37 5.50 -7.59
C GLY A 344 39.95 6.01 -7.76
N ALA A 345 39.58 7.03 -6.99
CA ALA A 345 38.22 7.62 -6.99
C ALA A 345 37.84 8.19 -8.36
N ASP A 346 38.79 8.91 -9.02
CA ASP A 346 38.55 9.47 -10.36
C ASP A 346 38.28 8.37 -11.41
N ALA A 347 39.11 7.30 -11.42
CA ALA A 347 38.96 6.21 -12.38
C ALA A 347 37.65 5.43 -12.19
N LEU A 348 37.20 5.24 -10.95
CA LEU A 348 35.88 4.64 -10.65
C LEU A 348 34.73 5.55 -11.09
N THR A 349 34.90 6.87 -10.88
CA THR A 349 33.87 7.87 -11.31
C THR A 349 33.78 7.94 -12.83
N ASP A 350 34.89 7.92 -13.54
CA ASP A 350 34.96 7.92 -15.02
C ASP A 350 34.30 6.64 -15.56
N ARG A 351 34.54 5.49 -14.94
CA ARG A 351 33.89 4.23 -15.31
C ARG A 351 32.40 4.26 -15.03
N ALA A 352 31.98 4.82 -13.90
CA ALA A 352 30.55 5.03 -13.59
C ALA A 352 29.90 5.92 -14.65
N ARG A 353 30.55 7.01 -15.06
CA ARG A 353 30.09 7.88 -16.16
C ARG A 353 29.95 7.13 -17.49
N ALA A 354 30.92 6.27 -17.82
CA ALA A 354 30.84 5.45 -19.02
C ALA A 354 29.64 4.50 -18.98
N HIS A 355 29.38 3.83 -17.85
CA HIS A 355 28.19 2.98 -17.70
C HIS A 355 26.90 3.77 -17.89
N LEU A 356 26.80 4.96 -17.30
CA LEU A 356 25.61 5.79 -17.47
C LEU A 356 25.38 6.20 -18.93
N ASN A 357 26.44 6.59 -19.63
CA ASN A 357 26.39 6.93 -21.07
C ASN A 357 26.00 5.74 -21.95
N ASP A 358 26.33 4.52 -21.53
CA ASP A 358 25.95 3.26 -22.19
C ASP A 358 24.53 2.78 -21.81
N GLY A 359 23.73 3.60 -21.09
CA GLY A 359 22.38 3.25 -20.64
C GLY A 359 22.33 2.20 -19.53
N ARG A 360 23.37 2.14 -18.70
CA ARG A 360 23.50 1.22 -17.55
C ARG A 360 23.54 1.98 -16.22
N PRO A 361 22.43 2.65 -15.82
CA PRO A 361 22.42 3.50 -14.63
C PRO A 361 22.66 2.74 -13.33
N LEU A 362 22.25 1.47 -13.22
CA LEU A 362 22.44 0.68 -11.98
C LEU A 362 23.92 0.35 -11.71
N GLU A 363 24.68 -0.01 -12.74
CA GLU A 363 26.12 -0.22 -12.64
C GLU A 363 26.87 1.09 -12.35
N ALA A 364 26.37 2.20 -12.93
CA ALA A 364 26.90 3.53 -12.63
C ALA A 364 26.68 3.89 -11.14
N ILE A 365 25.49 3.62 -10.60
CA ILE A 365 25.19 3.83 -9.18
C ILE A 365 26.13 3.02 -8.30
N HIS A 366 26.30 1.72 -8.55
CA HIS A 366 27.17 0.87 -7.75
C HIS A 366 28.61 1.42 -7.65
N LEU A 367 29.20 1.83 -8.77
CA LEU A 367 30.58 2.37 -8.76
C LEU A 367 30.66 3.74 -8.07
N ALA A 368 29.70 4.62 -8.32
CA ALA A 368 29.70 5.95 -7.73
C ALA A 368 29.40 5.91 -6.21
N GLU A 369 28.57 4.96 -5.74
CA GLU A 369 28.34 4.73 -4.32
C GLU A 369 29.59 4.25 -3.58
N LEU A 370 30.44 3.41 -4.20
CA LEU A 370 31.75 3.04 -3.61
C LEU A 370 32.59 4.29 -3.30
N VAL A 371 32.66 5.23 -4.27
CA VAL A 371 33.42 6.46 -4.10
C VAL A 371 32.84 7.35 -3.02
N THR A 372 31.51 7.60 -3.07
CA THR A 372 30.84 8.49 -2.10
C THR A 372 30.72 7.90 -0.69
N ALA A 373 30.92 6.60 -0.51
CA ALA A 373 31.03 5.96 0.80
C ALA A 373 32.36 6.28 1.51
N THR A 374 33.38 6.67 0.77
CA THR A 374 34.74 6.89 1.29
C THR A 374 35.19 8.34 1.22
N ASP A 375 34.69 9.13 0.29
CA ASP A 375 35.09 10.51 0.03
C ASP A 375 33.92 11.37 -0.48
N ASP A 376 33.95 12.68 -0.20
CA ASP A 376 33.00 13.65 -0.76
C ASP A 376 33.40 14.06 -2.18
N HIS A 377 33.25 13.15 -3.13
CA HIS A 377 33.68 13.32 -4.50
C HIS A 377 32.57 13.91 -5.38
N SER A 378 32.71 15.19 -5.77
CA SER A 378 31.70 15.94 -6.53
C SER A 378 31.33 15.30 -7.87
N GLY A 379 32.30 14.67 -8.57
CA GLY A 379 32.07 13.93 -9.82
C GLY A 379 31.17 12.72 -9.63
N ALA A 380 31.44 11.91 -8.58
CA ALA A 380 30.64 10.73 -8.24
C ALA A 380 29.20 11.12 -7.82
N ARG A 381 29.05 12.19 -7.01
CA ARG A 381 27.71 12.73 -6.66
C ARG A 381 26.92 13.13 -7.89
N ARG A 382 27.57 13.78 -8.86
CA ARG A 382 26.90 14.15 -10.13
C ARG A 382 26.45 12.92 -10.92
N VAL A 383 27.28 11.88 -11.01
CA VAL A 383 26.89 10.62 -11.65
C VAL A 383 25.70 9.99 -10.96
N LEU A 384 25.68 9.95 -9.61
CA LEU A 384 24.56 9.43 -8.84
C LEU A 384 23.27 10.20 -9.13
N LYS A 385 23.33 11.54 -9.09
CA LYS A 385 22.16 12.38 -9.42
C LYS A 385 21.61 12.04 -10.80
N GLU A 386 22.44 12.11 -11.84
CA GLU A 386 22.02 11.88 -13.23
C GLU A 386 21.53 10.42 -13.46
N ALA A 387 22.12 9.43 -12.79
CA ALA A 387 21.67 8.04 -12.87
C ALA A 387 20.27 7.85 -12.24
N HIS A 388 19.99 8.51 -11.11
CA HIS A 388 18.65 8.51 -10.51
C HIS A 388 17.65 9.29 -11.35
N GLU A 389 18.02 10.41 -11.98
CA GLU A 389 17.18 11.13 -12.93
C GLU A 389 16.82 10.26 -14.14
N HIS A 390 17.79 9.47 -14.65
CA HIS A 390 17.56 8.51 -15.74
C HIS A 390 16.51 7.45 -15.36
N LEU A 391 16.64 6.85 -14.16
CA LEU A 391 15.68 5.86 -13.66
C LEU A 391 14.30 6.49 -13.39
N LEU A 392 14.27 7.74 -12.92
CA LEU A 392 13.03 8.45 -12.63
C LEU A 392 12.19 8.71 -13.88
N ALA A 393 12.84 8.94 -15.02
CA ALA A 393 12.14 9.24 -16.28
C ALA A 393 11.20 8.11 -16.73
N ASP A 394 11.52 6.86 -16.40
CA ASP A 394 10.72 5.68 -16.77
C ASP A 394 9.87 5.13 -15.61
N SER A 395 9.94 5.75 -14.41
CA SER A 395 9.24 5.25 -13.24
C SER A 395 7.76 5.61 -13.27
N VAL A 396 6.90 4.60 -13.15
CA VAL A 396 5.45 4.74 -13.01
C VAL A 396 4.96 4.30 -11.63
N ASN A 397 5.87 3.83 -10.77
CA ASN A 397 5.56 3.30 -9.46
C ASN A 397 5.69 4.38 -8.40
N PHE A 398 4.67 4.55 -7.56
CA PHE A 398 4.62 5.56 -6.50
C PHE A 398 5.84 5.53 -5.55
N TRP A 399 6.20 4.35 -5.08
CA TRP A 399 7.29 4.17 -4.13
C TRP A 399 8.66 4.39 -4.77
N GLU A 400 8.84 3.87 -5.97
CA GLU A 400 10.07 4.03 -6.75
C GLU A 400 10.30 5.50 -7.10
N THR A 401 9.28 6.17 -7.64
CA THR A 401 9.32 7.61 -7.96
C THR A 401 9.70 8.44 -6.74
N ALA A 402 9.04 8.21 -5.60
CA ALA A 402 9.34 8.93 -4.36
C ALA A 402 10.77 8.68 -3.88
N TRP A 403 11.25 7.44 -3.94
CA TRP A 403 12.63 7.09 -3.56
C TRP A 403 13.66 7.75 -4.47
N LEU A 404 13.48 7.65 -5.79
CA LEU A 404 14.40 8.24 -6.77
C LEU A 404 14.45 9.77 -6.64
N THR A 405 13.31 10.43 -6.45
CA THR A 405 13.24 11.87 -6.16
C THR A 405 14.06 12.22 -4.92
N LYS A 406 13.91 11.44 -3.85
CA LYS A 406 14.66 11.64 -2.61
C LYS A 406 16.18 11.47 -2.79
N GLN A 407 16.60 10.51 -3.62
CA GLN A 407 18.02 10.34 -3.93
C GLN A 407 18.56 11.51 -4.77
N ILE A 408 17.82 12.02 -5.75
CA ILE A 408 18.19 13.20 -6.53
C ILE A 408 18.41 14.40 -5.62
N GLU A 409 17.46 14.68 -4.69
CA GLU A 409 17.63 15.74 -3.68
C GLU A 409 18.89 15.61 -2.84
N ARG A 410 19.24 14.38 -2.43
CA ARG A 410 20.44 14.09 -1.63
C ARG A 410 21.72 14.46 -2.35
N TYR A 411 21.79 14.33 -3.66
CA TYR A 411 22.97 14.58 -4.47
C TYR A 411 22.94 15.94 -5.20
N THR A 412 21.93 16.76 -4.95
CA THR A 412 21.86 18.16 -5.42
C THR A 412 22.57 19.07 -4.44
#